data_a14671f6ec824713023091e7f3c99807
#
_entry.id   a14671f6ec824713023091e7f3c99807
#
_cell.length_a   1.000
_cell.length_b   1.000
_cell.length_c   1.000
_cell.angle_alpha   90.00
_cell.angle_beta   90.00
_cell.angle_gamma   90.00
#
_symmetry.space_group_name_H-M   'P 1'
#
loop_
_entity.id
_entity.type
_entity.pdbx_description
1 polymer ?
#
loop_
_entity_poly.entity_id
_entity_poly.type
_entity_poly.pdbx_seq_one_letter_code
_entity_poly.pdbx_strand_id
1 'polypeptide(L)'
;MIDHIYLPVSDLNRSSDFYKKLLEPLGIDMPYEVGQPPIRGFAIDNIPGFWLKNGEVAKDLYVAFTAQSADAVRASYKAAIDAGATSIKEPSLRPEWRADYFAANIGDPDGYNIEIAYKPWLYK
;
A
#
# COMPACT_ATOMS: atom_id res chain seq x y z
N MET A 1 15.66 8.73 -7.54
CA MET A 1 15.10 7.82 -6.52
C MET A 1 14.10 8.58 -5.65
N ILE A 2 12.92 8.03 -5.41
CA ILE A 2 11.90 8.67 -4.56
C ILE A 2 12.25 8.42 -3.09
N ASP A 3 12.23 9.47 -2.26
CA ASP A 3 12.42 9.36 -0.81
C ASP A 3 11.08 9.07 -0.12
N HIS A 4 10.07 9.88 -0.40
CA HIS A 4 8.73 9.69 0.18
C HIS A 4 7.66 10.32 -0.70
N ILE A 5 6.41 9.90 -0.46
CA ILE A 5 5.23 10.48 -1.12
C ILE A 5 4.17 10.84 -0.08
N TYR A 6 3.32 11.80 -0.42
CA TYR A 6 2.10 12.12 0.29
C TYR A 6 0.90 11.66 -0.53
N LEU A 7 0.02 10.88 0.10
CA LEU A 7 -1.26 10.49 -0.50
C LEU A 7 -2.37 11.31 0.14
N PRO A 8 -3.07 12.18 -0.62
CA PRO A 8 -4.22 12.89 -0.09
C PRO A 8 -5.41 11.95 0.04
N VAL A 9 -6.04 11.93 1.23
CA VAL A 9 -7.17 11.06 1.54
C VAL A 9 -8.33 11.88 2.07
N SER A 10 -9.56 11.41 1.85
CA SER A 10 -10.75 12.14 2.28
C SER A 10 -11.05 12.01 3.77
N ASP A 11 -10.53 10.96 4.42
CA ASP A 11 -10.72 10.68 5.84
C ASP A 11 -9.45 10.03 6.39
N LEU A 12 -8.64 10.82 7.10
CA LEU A 12 -7.34 10.38 7.59
C LEU A 12 -7.43 9.18 8.53
N ASN A 13 -8.43 9.16 9.43
CA ASN A 13 -8.58 8.07 10.40
C ASN A 13 -8.96 6.77 9.68
N ARG A 14 -9.93 6.83 8.79
CA ARG A 14 -10.38 5.67 8.01
C ARG A 14 -9.24 5.10 7.17
N SER A 15 -8.55 5.95 6.43
CA SER A 15 -7.44 5.53 5.58
C SER A 15 -6.26 5.01 6.40
N SER A 16 -5.96 5.63 7.54
CA SER A 16 -4.89 5.15 8.43
C SER A 16 -5.17 3.73 8.93
N ASP A 17 -6.40 3.47 9.38
CA ASP A 17 -6.79 2.13 9.85
C ASP A 17 -6.71 1.10 8.73
N PHE A 18 -7.14 1.47 7.54
CA PHE A 18 -7.06 0.61 6.35
C PHE A 18 -5.61 0.26 6.01
N TYR A 19 -4.74 1.28 5.88
CA TYR A 19 -3.34 1.06 5.49
C TYR A 19 -2.53 0.35 6.57
N LYS A 20 -2.85 0.52 7.85
CA LYS A 20 -2.23 -0.29 8.91
C LYS A 20 -2.45 -1.78 8.67
N LYS A 21 -3.65 -2.17 8.27
CA LYS A 21 -4.00 -3.58 8.01
C LYS A 21 -3.37 -4.10 6.73
N LEU A 22 -3.46 -3.33 5.65
CA LEU A 22 -2.88 -3.71 4.35
C LEU A 22 -1.37 -3.87 4.43
N LEU A 23 -0.69 -2.95 5.12
CA LEU A 23 0.77 -2.84 5.10
C LEU A 23 1.47 -3.69 6.17
N GLU A 24 0.75 -4.15 7.21
CA GLU A 24 1.34 -4.98 8.26
C GLU A 24 2.00 -6.25 7.71
N PRO A 25 1.39 -7.03 6.81
CA PRO A 25 2.06 -8.21 6.25
C PRO A 25 3.29 -7.90 5.41
N LEU A 26 3.49 -6.64 5.04
CA LEU A 26 4.66 -6.17 4.30
C LEU A 26 5.79 -5.67 5.22
N GLY A 27 5.58 -5.73 6.54
CA GLY A 27 6.56 -5.23 7.52
C GLY A 27 6.57 -3.72 7.65
N ILE A 28 5.49 -3.06 7.26
CA ILE A 28 5.36 -1.60 7.32
C ILE A 28 4.41 -1.23 8.46
N ASP A 29 4.86 -0.37 9.35
CA ASP A 29 4.04 0.15 10.45
C ASP A 29 3.81 1.67 10.31
N MET A 30 3.07 2.27 11.24
CA MET A 30 2.77 3.70 11.23
C MET A 30 3.23 4.36 12.53
N PRO A 31 4.55 4.62 12.68
CA PRO A 31 5.08 5.19 13.92
C PRO A 31 4.93 6.71 14.01
N TYR A 32 4.56 7.41 12.94
CA TYR A 32 4.61 8.87 12.89
C TYR A 32 3.24 9.52 12.74
N GLU A 33 3.01 10.52 13.58
CA GLU A 33 1.94 11.50 13.39
C GLU A 33 2.55 12.87 13.71
N VAL A 34 2.54 13.78 12.73
CA VAL A 34 3.18 15.10 12.87
C VAL A 34 2.29 16.21 12.31
N GLY A 35 2.45 17.41 12.88
CA GLY A 35 1.84 18.62 12.34
C GLY A 35 0.41 18.88 12.80
N GLN A 36 -0.07 20.07 12.41
CA GLN A 36 -1.45 20.52 12.59
C GLN A 36 -1.91 21.24 11.31
N PRO A 37 -2.86 20.66 10.55
CA PRO A 37 -3.49 19.36 10.80
C PRO A 37 -2.48 18.21 10.67
N PRO A 38 -2.74 17.04 11.30
CA PRO A 38 -1.76 15.97 11.33
C PRO A 38 -1.63 15.26 9.99
N ILE A 39 -0.41 14.78 9.72
CA ILE A 39 -0.11 13.79 8.70
C ILE A 39 0.40 12.53 9.38
N ARG A 40 0.22 11.37 8.76
CA ARG A 40 0.64 10.09 9.31
C ARG A 40 1.60 9.38 8.38
N GLY A 41 2.72 8.91 8.96
CA GLY A 41 3.81 8.31 8.22
C GLY A 41 3.95 6.82 8.47
N PHE A 42 4.04 6.07 7.38
CA PHE A 42 4.28 4.63 7.36
C PHE A 42 5.74 4.37 7.04
N ALA A 43 6.34 3.43 7.75
CA ALA A 43 7.79 3.25 7.77
C ALA A 43 8.19 1.78 7.85
N ILE A 44 9.41 1.51 7.37
CA ILE A 44 10.15 0.28 7.65
C ILE A 44 11.38 0.72 8.47
N ASP A 45 11.62 0.04 9.60
CA ASP A 45 12.76 0.36 10.51
C ASP A 45 12.83 1.86 10.86
N ASN A 46 11.67 2.46 11.10
CA ASN A 46 11.51 3.89 11.42
C ASN A 46 11.92 4.86 10.30
N ILE A 47 12.13 4.37 9.07
CA ILE A 47 12.39 5.23 7.92
C ILE A 47 11.08 5.41 7.15
N PRO A 48 10.47 6.61 7.20
CA PRO A 48 9.18 6.84 6.56
C PRO A 48 9.32 7.03 5.05
N GLY A 49 8.37 6.46 4.31
CA GLY A 49 8.33 6.61 2.85
C GLY A 49 6.95 6.90 2.29
N PHE A 50 5.91 6.63 3.07
CA PHE A 50 4.52 6.78 2.64
C PHE A 50 3.75 7.54 3.70
N TRP A 51 3.18 8.69 3.31
CA TRP A 51 2.46 9.58 4.22
C TRP A 51 1.02 9.76 3.75
N LEU A 52 0.10 9.79 4.71
CA LEU A 52 -1.29 10.16 4.47
C LEU A 52 -1.54 11.57 4.98
N LYS A 53 -2.28 12.35 4.20
CA LYS A 53 -2.73 13.68 4.60
C LYS A 53 -4.21 13.85 4.21
N ASN A 54 -4.99 14.56 5.02
CA ASN A 54 -6.33 14.97 4.59
C ASN A 54 -6.22 15.91 3.40
N GLY A 55 -7.02 15.68 2.39
CA GLY A 55 -7.04 16.52 1.20
C GLY A 55 -7.99 15.99 0.15
N GLU A 56 -8.01 16.70 -0.96
CA GLU A 56 -8.80 16.30 -2.13
C GLU A 56 -8.19 15.05 -2.76
N VAL A 57 -9.02 14.04 -3.02
CA VAL A 57 -8.58 12.78 -3.62
C VAL A 57 -8.05 13.04 -5.03
N ALA A 58 -6.83 12.58 -5.29
CA ALA A 58 -6.20 12.72 -6.60
C ALA A 58 -6.82 11.74 -7.61
N LYS A 59 -6.76 12.10 -8.90
CA LYS A 59 -7.20 11.24 -10.00
C LYS A 59 -6.00 10.51 -10.59
N ASP A 60 -6.26 9.29 -11.08
CA ASP A 60 -5.30 8.52 -11.86
C ASP A 60 -3.97 8.24 -11.14
N LEU A 61 -4.00 8.25 -9.81
CA LEU A 61 -2.83 7.91 -9.01
C LEU A 61 -2.77 6.40 -8.80
N TYR A 62 -1.60 5.85 -9.03
CA TYR A 62 -1.30 4.43 -8.90
C TYR A 62 -0.09 4.28 -7.98
N VAL A 63 -0.23 3.51 -6.91
CA VAL A 63 0.85 3.29 -5.94
C VAL A 63 1.08 1.80 -5.80
N ALA A 64 2.34 1.37 -5.83
CA ALA A 64 2.71 -0.03 -5.63
C ALA A 64 3.63 -0.17 -4.43
N PHE A 65 3.30 -1.14 -3.57
CA PHE A 65 4.13 -1.52 -2.43
C PHE A 65 4.85 -2.83 -2.72
N THR A 66 6.07 -2.95 -2.23
CA THR A 66 6.89 -4.16 -2.41
C THR A 66 6.58 -5.17 -1.31
N ALA A 67 6.31 -6.41 -1.72
CA ALA A 67 6.23 -7.56 -0.83
C ALA A 67 7.46 -8.46 -0.99
N GLN A 68 7.87 -9.15 0.08
CA GLN A 68 9.08 -9.98 0.08
C GLN A 68 8.81 -11.42 -0.34
N SER A 69 7.55 -11.79 -0.57
CA SER A 69 7.15 -13.13 -0.99
C SER A 69 5.77 -13.10 -1.62
N ALA A 70 5.41 -14.16 -2.35
CA ALA A 70 4.06 -14.33 -2.85
C ALA A 70 3.06 -14.48 -1.69
N ASP A 71 3.44 -15.13 -0.60
CA ASP A 71 2.59 -15.27 0.58
C ASP A 71 2.32 -13.91 1.23
N ALA A 72 3.29 -13.01 1.26
CA ALA A 72 3.08 -11.64 1.76
C ALA A 72 2.10 -10.86 0.88
N VAL A 73 2.17 -11.04 -0.45
CA VAL A 73 1.16 -10.46 -1.37
C VAL A 73 -0.23 -10.96 -1.03
N ARG A 74 -0.39 -12.27 -0.86
CA ARG A 74 -1.69 -12.87 -0.52
C ARG A 74 -2.21 -12.41 0.83
N ALA A 75 -1.33 -12.33 1.84
CA ALA A 75 -1.70 -11.88 3.18
C ALA A 75 -2.12 -10.41 3.19
N SER A 76 -1.40 -9.56 2.49
CA SER A 76 -1.73 -8.13 2.36
C SER A 76 -3.06 -7.93 1.62
N TYR A 77 -3.26 -8.64 0.52
CA TYR A 77 -4.52 -8.62 -0.23
C TYR A 77 -5.70 -9.04 0.66
N LYS A 78 -5.55 -10.16 1.37
CA LYS A 78 -6.61 -10.66 2.27
C LYS A 78 -6.92 -9.64 3.36
N ALA A 79 -5.92 -9.06 3.99
CA ALA A 79 -6.11 -8.04 5.03
C ALA A 79 -6.85 -6.82 4.48
N ALA A 80 -6.54 -6.40 3.26
CA ALA A 80 -7.22 -5.29 2.60
C ALA A 80 -8.69 -5.61 2.31
N ILE A 81 -8.97 -6.79 1.78
CA ILE A 81 -10.36 -7.22 1.49
C ILE A 81 -11.16 -7.33 2.80
N ASP A 82 -10.58 -7.91 3.85
CA ASP A 82 -11.22 -8.00 5.17
C ASP A 82 -11.49 -6.61 5.77
N ALA A 83 -10.68 -5.61 5.40
CA ALA A 83 -10.83 -4.21 5.81
C ALA A 83 -11.78 -3.41 4.93
N GLY A 84 -12.42 -4.04 3.93
CA GLY A 84 -13.44 -3.42 3.08
C GLY A 84 -12.96 -2.96 1.71
N ALA A 85 -11.73 -3.27 1.31
CA ALA A 85 -11.23 -2.95 -0.04
C ALA A 85 -12.02 -3.66 -1.13
N THR A 86 -12.09 -3.04 -2.31
CA THR A 86 -12.56 -3.73 -3.50
C THR A 86 -11.39 -4.46 -4.15
N SER A 87 -11.66 -5.64 -4.73
CA SER A 87 -10.65 -6.35 -5.52
C SER A 87 -10.63 -5.78 -6.94
N ILE A 88 -9.49 -5.28 -7.37
CA ILE A 88 -9.27 -4.88 -8.76
C ILE A 88 -8.69 -6.07 -9.52
N LYS A 89 -7.68 -6.73 -8.94
CA LYS A 89 -7.12 -7.96 -9.50
C LYS A 89 -6.58 -8.83 -8.39
N GLU A 90 -7.05 -10.06 -8.33
CA GLU A 90 -6.60 -11.04 -7.33
C GLU A 90 -5.12 -11.34 -7.45
N PRO A 91 -4.47 -11.86 -6.38
CA PRO A 91 -3.08 -12.28 -6.45
C PRO A 91 -2.84 -13.26 -7.59
N SER A 92 -1.90 -12.93 -8.48
CA SER A 92 -1.63 -13.74 -9.68
C SER A 92 -0.27 -13.37 -10.28
N LEU A 93 0.26 -14.27 -11.10
CA LEU A 93 1.40 -13.94 -11.95
C LEU A 93 1.00 -12.91 -13.00
N ARG A 94 1.92 -12.00 -13.29
CA ARG A 94 1.77 -10.93 -14.28
C ARG A 94 2.82 -11.10 -15.37
N PRO A 95 2.67 -12.11 -16.26
CA PRO A 95 3.69 -12.44 -17.26
C PRO A 95 3.92 -11.33 -18.28
N GLU A 96 2.96 -10.45 -18.47
CA GLU A 96 3.09 -9.26 -19.33
C GLU A 96 4.21 -8.31 -18.86
N TRP A 97 4.52 -8.32 -17.57
CA TRP A 97 5.63 -7.52 -17.01
C TRP A 97 6.91 -8.34 -16.93
N ARG A 98 6.81 -9.55 -16.38
CA ARG A 98 7.90 -10.51 -16.28
C ARG A 98 7.33 -11.86 -15.85
N ALA A 99 7.95 -12.97 -16.28
CA ALA A 99 7.40 -14.32 -16.07
C ALA A 99 7.14 -14.65 -14.59
N ASP A 100 7.98 -14.13 -13.70
CA ASP A 100 7.92 -14.40 -12.25
C ASP A 100 7.38 -13.22 -11.43
N TYR A 101 6.83 -12.19 -12.08
CA TYR A 101 6.20 -11.04 -11.41
C TYR A 101 4.86 -11.48 -10.82
N PHE A 102 4.70 -11.37 -9.50
CA PHE A 102 3.49 -11.77 -8.78
C PHE A 102 2.90 -10.59 -8.02
N ALA A 103 1.63 -10.27 -8.23
CA ALA A 103 1.02 -9.08 -7.64
C ALA A 103 -0.48 -9.21 -7.46
N ALA A 104 -1.02 -8.30 -6.66
CA ALA A 104 -2.46 -8.08 -6.49
C ALA A 104 -2.75 -6.58 -6.59
N ASN A 105 -3.97 -6.22 -6.97
CA ASN A 105 -4.44 -4.84 -6.96
C ASN A 105 -5.76 -4.74 -6.21
N ILE A 106 -5.85 -3.73 -5.36
CA ILE A 106 -7.07 -3.41 -4.60
C ILE A 106 -7.42 -1.93 -4.77
N GLY A 107 -8.70 -1.62 -4.55
CA GLY A 107 -9.16 -0.25 -4.39
C GLY A 107 -9.22 0.09 -2.91
N ASP A 108 -8.55 1.17 -2.50
CA ASP A 108 -8.57 1.64 -1.12
C ASP A 108 -9.89 2.38 -0.79
N PRO A 109 -10.09 2.90 0.45
CA PRO A 109 -11.34 3.56 0.81
C PRO A 109 -11.73 4.76 -0.08
N ASP A 110 -10.75 5.41 -0.71
CA ASP A 110 -10.99 6.53 -1.64
C ASP A 110 -10.99 6.09 -3.10
N GLY A 111 -10.80 4.80 -3.38
CA GLY A 111 -10.79 4.26 -4.74
C GLY A 111 -9.44 4.31 -5.42
N TYR A 112 -8.36 4.61 -4.70
CA TYR A 112 -7.02 4.53 -5.28
C TYR A 112 -6.67 3.10 -5.67
N ASN A 113 -6.05 2.95 -6.83
CA ASN A 113 -5.52 1.66 -7.28
C ASN A 113 -4.18 1.40 -6.59
N ILE A 114 -4.17 0.42 -5.69
CA ILE A 114 -2.99 0.05 -4.92
C ILE A 114 -2.54 -1.34 -5.34
N GLU A 115 -1.30 -1.45 -5.78
CA GLU A 115 -0.68 -2.72 -6.12
C GLU A 115 0.19 -3.20 -4.96
N ILE A 116 0.21 -4.51 -4.74
CA ILE A 116 1.16 -5.19 -3.86
C ILE A 116 1.94 -6.15 -4.73
N ALA A 117 3.24 -5.93 -4.89
CA ALA A 117 4.05 -6.63 -5.88
C ALA A 117 5.22 -7.39 -5.27
N TYR A 118 5.37 -8.65 -5.64
CA TYR A 118 6.55 -9.45 -5.33
C TYR A 118 7.36 -9.66 -6.61
N LYS A 119 8.62 -9.26 -6.54
CA LYS A 119 9.60 -9.35 -7.63
C LYS A 119 10.76 -10.22 -7.16
N PRO A 120 10.71 -11.56 -7.40
CA PRO A 120 11.70 -12.48 -6.80
C PRO A 120 13.15 -12.16 -7.15
N TRP A 121 13.41 -11.57 -8.31
CA TRP A 121 14.76 -11.20 -8.72
C TRP A 121 15.41 -10.11 -7.84
N LEU A 122 14.63 -9.39 -7.02
CA LEU A 122 15.16 -8.39 -6.09
C LEU A 122 15.68 -9.00 -4.80
N TYR A 123 15.40 -10.29 -4.54
CA TYR A 123 15.69 -10.96 -3.29
C TYR A 123 16.63 -12.16 -3.46
N LYS A 124 17.42 -12.14 -4.48
CA LYS A 124 18.43 -13.19 -4.74
C LYS A 124 19.74 -12.89 -4.05
#